data_07727d65dca4691f4dcd93eccc6eb734
#
_entry.id   07727d65dca4691f4dcd93eccc6eb734
#
_cell.length_a   1.000
_cell.length_b   1.000
_cell.length_c   1.000
_cell.angle_alpha   90.00
_cell.angle_beta   90.00
_cell.angle_gamma   90.00
#
_symmetry.space_group_name_H-M   'P 1'
#
loop_
_entity.id
_entity.type
_entity.pdbx_description
1 polymer ?
#
loop_
_entity_poly.entity_id
_entity_poly.type
_entity_poly.pdbx_seq_one_letter_code
_entity_poly.pdbx_strand_id
1 'polypeptide(L)'
;FLPSYLNYICGRRKRVVVTATGNEANARHHFQGRIIGEMEHEDAEITVEENTKGFFVELLASAPELYAVTIISPSGEQIPRILVRRGASEQFNFIFEGTTITVDYRIDTKETASRFIRPTPGLWTIRIFPQLTVTGNYHLWLPLRELTDGNNFFLRSNPEITLTSPSAARQVITVGGYQASNTSIYADSGRDYTITGEIKPDFVAPAVDVDGP
;
A
#
# COMPACT_ATOMS: atom_id res chain seq x y z
N PHE A 1 -2.00 8.09 -13.03
CA PHE A 1 -2.04 9.29 -13.89
C PHE A 1 -0.81 10.19 -13.68
N LEU A 2 -0.50 10.62 -12.44
CA LEU A 2 0.61 11.56 -12.16
C LEU A 2 1.99 11.05 -12.62
N PRO A 3 2.43 9.81 -12.33
CA PRO A 3 3.72 9.32 -12.80
C PRO A 3 3.84 9.33 -14.33
N SER A 4 2.79 8.95 -15.04
CA SER A 4 2.78 8.97 -16.52
C SER A 4 2.91 10.38 -17.09
N TYR A 5 2.24 11.35 -16.46
CA TYR A 5 2.33 12.75 -16.85
C TYR A 5 3.74 13.33 -16.61
N LEU A 6 4.35 13.00 -15.46
CA LEU A 6 5.71 13.41 -15.17
C LEU A 6 6.73 12.80 -16.12
N ASN A 7 6.58 11.50 -16.43
CA ASN A 7 7.42 10.86 -17.45
C ASN A 7 7.31 11.56 -18.81
N TYR A 8 6.10 11.97 -19.19
CA TYR A 8 5.90 12.73 -20.42
C TYR A 8 6.60 14.12 -20.39
N ILE A 9 6.54 14.83 -19.25
CA ILE A 9 7.20 16.14 -19.10
C ILE A 9 8.72 15.98 -19.11
N CYS A 10 9.27 15.05 -18.33
CA CYS A 10 10.71 14.82 -18.21
C CYS A 10 11.32 14.28 -19.50
N GLY A 11 10.56 13.54 -20.30
CA GLY A 11 10.98 13.07 -21.62
C GLY A 11 11.19 14.18 -22.64
N ARG A 12 10.73 15.41 -22.36
CA ARG A 12 10.95 16.57 -23.20
C ARG A 12 12.27 17.26 -22.84
N ARG A 13 12.99 17.73 -23.86
CA ARG A 13 14.28 18.41 -23.68
C ARG A 13 14.19 19.59 -22.71
N LYS A 14 15.23 19.78 -21.89
CA LYS A 14 15.42 20.89 -20.94
C LYS A 14 14.42 20.93 -19.77
N ARG A 15 13.85 19.80 -19.37
CA ARG A 15 13.01 19.70 -18.17
C ARG A 15 13.51 18.62 -17.25
N VAL A 16 13.61 18.96 -15.98
CA VAL A 16 13.98 18.06 -14.90
C VAL A 16 12.96 18.23 -13.80
N VAL A 17 12.49 17.14 -13.24
CA VAL A 17 11.66 17.12 -12.04
C VAL A 17 12.43 16.35 -10.99
N VAL A 18 12.59 16.94 -9.82
CA VAL A 18 13.20 16.33 -8.64
C VAL A 18 12.14 16.19 -7.58
N THR A 19 12.09 15.05 -6.93
CA THR A 19 11.10 14.75 -5.88
C THR A 19 11.74 13.95 -4.74
N ALA A 20 11.19 14.09 -3.53
CA ALA A 20 11.55 13.24 -2.41
C ALA A 20 10.83 11.87 -2.52
N THR A 21 11.38 10.85 -1.87
CA THR A 21 10.81 9.50 -1.80
C THR A 21 9.49 9.41 -1.04
N GLY A 22 9.17 10.41 -0.22
CA GLY A 22 8.09 10.36 0.77
C GLY A 22 8.58 9.84 2.12
N ASN A 23 7.67 9.70 3.07
CA ASN A 23 7.92 9.39 4.48
C ASN A 23 7.14 8.16 5.00
N GLU A 24 6.84 7.21 4.12
CA GLU A 24 5.96 6.08 4.41
C GLU A 24 6.70 4.79 4.86
N ALA A 25 8.05 4.73 4.79
CA ALA A 25 8.77 3.49 5.11
C ALA A 25 8.52 2.98 6.55
N ASN A 26 8.42 3.90 7.52
CA ASN A 26 8.16 3.56 8.92
C ASN A 26 6.66 3.72 9.32
N ALA A 27 5.80 4.08 8.37
CA ALA A 27 4.36 4.25 8.63
C ALA A 27 3.64 2.92 8.86
N ARG A 28 4.26 1.79 8.47
CA ARG A 28 3.66 0.45 8.52
C ARG A 28 2.43 0.31 7.63
N HIS A 29 2.37 1.07 6.54
CA HIS A 29 1.24 1.11 5.61
C HIS A 29 1.40 0.17 4.42
N HIS A 30 2.50 -0.58 4.34
CA HIS A 30 2.74 -1.56 3.30
C HIS A 30 2.89 -2.97 3.88
N PHE A 31 2.19 -3.92 3.29
CA PHE A 31 2.31 -5.35 3.54
C PHE A 31 2.70 -6.04 2.24
N GLN A 32 3.69 -6.90 2.30
CA GLN A 32 4.10 -7.75 1.20
C GLN A 32 3.81 -9.21 1.56
N GLY A 33 3.02 -9.87 0.73
CA GLY A 33 2.66 -11.26 0.89
C GLY A 33 3.16 -12.13 -0.26
N ARG A 34 3.26 -13.43 0.03
CA ARG A 34 3.58 -14.43 -0.97
C ARG A 34 2.91 -15.76 -0.64
N ILE A 35 2.00 -16.20 -1.48
CA ILE A 35 1.34 -17.50 -1.36
C ILE A 35 1.97 -18.46 -2.36
N ILE A 36 2.64 -19.52 -1.85
CA ILE A 36 3.37 -20.52 -2.65
C ILE A 36 2.98 -21.93 -2.23
N GLY A 37 3.06 -22.85 -3.19
CA GLY A 37 2.81 -24.27 -2.95
C GLY A 37 1.39 -24.56 -2.48
N GLU A 38 1.28 -25.32 -1.40
CA GLU A 38 0.01 -25.78 -0.83
C GLU A 38 -0.64 -24.80 0.17
N MET A 39 -0.14 -23.56 0.27
CA MET A 39 -0.75 -22.55 1.14
C MET A 39 -2.17 -22.23 0.67
N GLU A 40 -3.15 -22.46 1.53
CA GLU A 40 -4.55 -22.19 1.22
C GLU A 40 -4.88 -20.69 1.30
N HIS A 41 -4.23 -19.96 2.18
CA HIS A 41 -4.41 -18.50 2.36
C HIS A 41 -3.26 -17.87 3.14
N GLU A 42 -3.20 -16.55 3.15
CA GLU A 42 -2.35 -15.74 4.01
C GLU A 42 -3.20 -14.62 4.63
N ASP A 43 -2.91 -14.29 5.88
CA ASP A 43 -3.63 -13.26 6.63
C ASP A 43 -2.80 -11.98 6.72
N ALA A 44 -3.40 -10.87 6.30
CA ALA A 44 -2.89 -9.52 6.51
C ALA A 44 -3.71 -8.84 7.62
N GLU A 45 -3.08 -8.63 8.76
CA GLU A 45 -3.70 -8.08 9.96
C GLU A 45 -3.47 -6.57 10.05
N ILE A 46 -4.56 -5.83 10.27
CA ILE A 46 -4.57 -4.37 10.37
C ILE A 46 -5.08 -3.98 11.75
N THR A 47 -4.27 -3.24 12.48
CA THR A 47 -4.73 -2.55 13.69
C THR A 47 -5.45 -1.28 13.31
N VAL A 48 -6.69 -1.13 13.79
CA VAL A 48 -7.51 0.06 13.62
C VAL A 48 -7.63 0.76 14.97
N GLU A 49 -7.21 2.02 15.03
CA GLU A 49 -7.28 2.82 16.25
C GLU A 49 -8.64 3.51 16.44
N GLU A 50 -8.88 3.98 17.66
CA GLU A 50 -10.07 4.74 18.01
C GLU A 50 -10.20 6.01 17.15
N ASN A 51 -11.43 6.43 16.91
CA ASN A 51 -11.78 7.62 16.12
C ASN A 51 -11.45 7.54 14.61
N THR A 52 -11.10 6.37 14.09
CA THR A 52 -10.96 6.15 12.65
C THR A 52 -12.33 6.28 11.96
N LYS A 53 -12.50 7.27 11.08
CA LYS A 53 -13.76 7.48 10.35
C LYS A 53 -13.90 6.55 9.15
N GLY A 54 -12.78 6.13 8.60
CA GLY A 54 -12.71 5.21 7.48
C GLY A 54 -11.37 5.24 6.76
N PHE A 55 -11.07 4.19 6.04
CA PHE A 55 -9.88 4.06 5.18
C PHE A 55 -10.16 3.09 4.04
N PHE A 56 -9.24 2.99 3.13
CA PHE A 56 -9.24 1.94 2.10
C PHE A 56 -7.97 1.11 2.17
N VAL A 57 -8.04 -0.10 1.66
CA VAL A 57 -6.88 -0.98 1.47
C VAL A 57 -6.85 -1.38 0.02
N GLU A 58 -5.71 -1.21 -0.63
CA GLU A 58 -5.48 -1.63 -2.01
C GLU A 58 -4.64 -2.90 -2.03
N LEU A 59 -5.14 -3.96 -2.66
CA LEU A 59 -4.38 -5.16 -2.97
C LEU A 59 -3.98 -5.11 -4.44
N LEU A 60 -2.68 -5.09 -4.68
CA LEU A 60 -2.12 -5.10 -6.04
C LEU A 60 -1.28 -6.34 -6.27
N ALA A 61 -1.44 -6.91 -7.45
CA ALA A 61 -0.62 -8.02 -7.92
C ALA A 61 -0.28 -7.86 -9.40
N SER A 62 0.88 -8.36 -9.80
CA SER A 62 1.27 -8.37 -11.21
C SER A 62 0.54 -9.48 -11.96
N ALA A 63 0.24 -9.26 -13.24
CA ALA A 63 -0.36 -10.31 -14.08
C ALA A 63 0.55 -11.53 -14.15
N PRO A 64 -0.01 -12.74 -14.13
CA PRO A 64 -1.44 -13.09 -14.16
C PRO A 64 -2.08 -13.30 -12.80
N GLU A 65 -1.45 -12.90 -11.71
CA GLU A 65 -1.90 -13.16 -10.34
C GLU A 65 -3.33 -12.65 -10.10
N LEU A 66 -4.16 -13.48 -9.46
CA LEU A 66 -5.52 -13.14 -9.02
C LEU A 66 -5.74 -13.69 -7.61
N TYR A 67 -6.26 -12.86 -6.72
CA TYR A 67 -6.50 -13.19 -5.33
C TYR A 67 -7.93 -12.88 -4.92
N ALA A 68 -8.60 -13.86 -4.32
CA ALA A 68 -9.87 -13.66 -3.64
C ALA A 68 -9.61 -13.22 -2.19
N VAL A 69 -10.55 -12.53 -1.58
CA VAL A 69 -10.41 -12.05 -0.21
C VAL A 69 -11.62 -12.40 0.66
N THR A 70 -11.38 -12.53 1.94
CA THR A 70 -12.36 -12.51 3.02
C THR A 70 -11.91 -11.49 4.05
N ILE A 71 -12.84 -10.77 4.65
CA ILE A 71 -12.54 -9.80 5.72
C ILE A 71 -13.15 -10.32 7.01
N ILE A 72 -12.37 -10.29 8.09
CA ILE A 72 -12.74 -10.75 9.42
C ILE A 72 -12.60 -9.57 10.37
N SER A 73 -13.65 -9.30 11.13
CA SER A 73 -13.72 -8.22 12.10
C SER A 73 -13.06 -8.57 13.45
N PRO A 74 -12.84 -7.59 14.32
CA PRO A 74 -12.32 -7.84 15.68
C PRO A 74 -13.17 -8.80 16.52
N SER A 75 -14.49 -8.86 16.31
CA SER A 75 -15.38 -9.81 17.00
C SER A 75 -15.37 -11.21 16.40
N GLY A 76 -14.72 -11.40 15.25
CA GLY A 76 -14.70 -12.66 14.51
C GLY A 76 -15.84 -12.79 13.48
N GLU A 77 -16.67 -11.75 13.29
CA GLU A 77 -17.62 -11.75 12.18
C GLU A 77 -16.85 -11.71 10.86
N GLN A 78 -17.24 -12.54 9.90
CA GLN A 78 -16.56 -12.61 8.61
C GLN A 78 -17.54 -12.59 7.45
N ILE A 79 -17.12 -11.94 6.35
CA ILE A 79 -17.84 -11.98 5.09
C ILE A 79 -17.49 -13.24 4.29
N PRO A 80 -18.37 -13.71 3.38
CA PRO A 80 -18.05 -14.79 2.46
C PRO A 80 -16.81 -14.46 1.62
N ARG A 81 -16.10 -15.50 1.19
CA ARG A 81 -14.97 -15.35 0.27
C ARG A 81 -15.43 -14.70 -1.04
N ILE A 82 -14.90 -13.53 -1.35
CA ILE A 82 -15.21 -12.77 -2.55
C ILE A 82 -14.22 -13.15 -3.64
N LEU A 83 -14.75 -13.76 -4.70
CA LEU A 83 -13.95 -14.13 -5.88
C LEU A 83 -13.74 -12.93 -6.79
N VAL A 84 -12.58 -12.89 -7.44
CA VAL A 84 -12.29 -11.86 -8.44
C VAL A 84 -13.29 -11.94 -9.59
N ARG A 85 -14.00 -10.85 -9.83
CA ARG A 85 -14.92 -10.68 -10.96
C ARG A 85 -14.71 -9.30 -11.58
N ARG A 86 -14.68 -9.23 -12.90
CA ARG A 86 -14.48 -7.96 -13.61
C ARG A 86 -15.59 -6.96 -13.27
N GLY A 87 -15.19 -5.79 -12.75
CA GLY A 87 -16.11 -4.69 -12.43
C GLY A 87 -17.11 -5.00 -11.31
N ALA A 88 -16.81 -6.00 -10.47
CA ALA A 88 -17.65 -6.28 -9.31
C ALA A 88 -17.40 -5.25 -8.22
N SER A 89 -18.50 -4.76 -7.64
CA SER A 89 -18.52 -3.96 -6.41
C SER A 89 -19.52 -4.58 -5.47
N GLU A 90 -19.07 -5.03 -4.32
CA GLU A 90 -19.92 -5.70 -3.33
C GLU A 90 -19.82 -4.95 -1.99
N GLN A 91 -20.96 -4.74 -1.34
CA GLN A 91 -21.06 -4.07 -0.05
C GLN A 91 -21.49 -5.05 1.03
N PHE A 92 -20.81 -5.01 2.15
CA PHE A 92 -21.06 -5.84 3.32
C PHE A 92 -21.23 -4.97 4.56
N ASN A 93 -22.17 -5.37 5.42
CA ASN A 93 -22.39 -4.74 6.72
C ASN A 93 -22.04 -5.72 7.82
N PHE A 94 -21.05 -5.36 8.61
CA PHE A 94 -20.70 -6.07 9.83
C PHE A 94 -21.64 -5.60 10.94
N ILE A 95 -22.49 -6.49 11.42
CA ILE A 95 -23.60 -6.15 12.32
C ILE A 95 -23.09 -5.81 13.71
N PHE A 96 -22.15 -6.61 14.22
CA PHE A 96 -21.61 -6.41 15.58
C PHE A 96 -20.75 -5.16 15.68
N GLU A 97 -20.04 -4.79 14.63
CA GLU A 97 -19.19 -3.60 14.56
C GLU A 97 -19.93 -2.35 14.09
N GLY A 98 -21.09 -2.48 13.48
CA GLY A 98 -21.75 -1.37 12.79
C GLY A 98 -20.92 -0.78 11.65
N THR A 99 -20.02 -1.58 11.09
CA THR A 99 -19.07 -1.20 10.04
C THR A 99 -19.58 -1.62 8.68
N THR A 100 -19.48 -0.73 7.71
CA THR A 100 -19.77 -1.04 6.30
C THR A 100 -18.47 -1.14 5.52
N ILE A 101 -18.31 -2.22 4.76
CA ILE A 101 -17.15 -2.45 3.89
C ILE A 101 -17.63 -2.60 2.46
N THR A 102 -17.01 -1.89 1.54
CA THR A 102 -17.20 -2.06 0.09
C THR A 102 -15.93 -2.65 -0.49
N VAL A 103 -16.08 -3.71 -1.27
CA VAL A 103 -14.97 -4.36 -1.97
C VAL A 103 -15.17 -4.20 -3.48
N ASP A 104 -14.21 -3.53 -4.12
CA ASP A 104 -14.20 -3.25 -5.55
C ASP A 104 -13.09 -4.04 -6.24
N TYR A 105 -13.41 -4.73 -7.33
CA TYR A 105 -12.44 -5.43 -8.16
C TYR A 105 -12.22 -4.72 -9.49
N ARG A 106 -10.94 -4.38 -9.77
CA ARG A 106 -10.50 -3.73 -11.02
C ARG A 106 -9.47 -4.59 -11.73
N ILE A 107 -9.94 -5.45 -12.64
CA ILE A 107 -9.03 -6.34 -13.40
C ILE A 107 -8.11 -5.57 -14.34
N ASP A 108 -8.55 -4.44 -14.89
CA ASP A 108 -7.76 -3.64 -15.84
C ASP A 108 -6.49 -3.06 -15.19
N THR A 109 -6.55 -2.77 -13.88
CA THR A 109 -5.42 -2.30 -13.07
C THR A 109 -4.83 -3.40 -12.19
N LYS A 110 -5.49 -4.59 -12.15
CA LYS A 110 -5.17 -5.71 -11.25
C LYS A 110 -5.16 -5.31 -9.79
N GLU A 111 -6.09 -4.50 -9.47
CA GLU A 111 -6.28 -3.87 -8.20
C GLU A 111 -7.56 -4.40 -7.54
N THR A 112 -7.48 -4.74 -6.28
CA THR A 112 -8.62 -4.98 -5.41
C THR A 112 -8.61 -3.91 -4.34
N ALA A 113 -9.63 -3.08 -4.28
CA ALA A 113 -9.75 -2.06 -3.25
C ALA A 113 -10.85 -2.45 -2.26
N SER A 114 -10.54 -2.42 -0.97
CA SER A 114 -11.51 -2.59 0.11
C SER A 114 -11.62 -1.29 0.87
N ARG A 115 -12.82 -0.70 0.91
CA ARG A 115 -13.09 0.55 1.62
C ARG A 115 -13.86 0.27 2.91
N PHE A 116 -13.30 0.69 4.02
CA PHE A 116 -13.90 0.60 5.34
C PHE A 116 -14.56 1.94 5.71
N ILE A 117 -15.80 1.89 6.16
CA ILE A 117 -16.56 3.07 6.63
C ILE A 117 -16.93 2.84 8.09
N ARG A 118 -16.47 3.73 8.97
CA ARG A 118 -16.63 3.66 10.42
C ARG A 118 -16.20 2.32 11.02
N PRO A 119 -14.96 1.89 10.77
CA PRO A 119 -14.48 0.62 11.32
C PRO A 119 -14.37 0.73 12.83
N THR A 120 -14.83 -0.32 13.53
CA THR A 120 -14.62 -0.46 14.96
C THR A 120 -13.12 -0.62 15.24
N PRO A 121 -12.60 0.01 16.31
CA PRO A 121 -11.22 -0.20 16.74
C PRO A 121 -10.93 -1.66 17.04
N GLY A 122 -9.72 -2.09 16.76
CA GLY A 122 -9.27 -3.46 17.01
C GLY A 122 -8.53 -4.07 15.84
N LEU A 123 -8.40 -5.39 15.88
CA LEU A 123 -7.66 -6.15 14.88
C LEU A 123 -8.60 -6.64 13.77
N TRP A 124 -8.44 -6.09 12.58
CA TRP A 124 -9.11 -6.53 11.36
C TRP A 124 -8.17 -7.42 10.56
N THR A 125 -8.70 -8.48 9.95
CA THR A 125 -7.92 -9.39 9.12
C THR A 125 -8.45 -9.41 7.70
N ILE A 126 -7.59 -9.17 6.73
CA ILE A 126 -7.85 -9.46 5.33
C ILE A 126 -7.18 -10.80 5.04
N ARG A 127 -7.99 -11.82 4.79
CA ARG A 127 -7.53 -13.15 4.42
C ARG A 127 -7.50 -13.27 2.91
N ILE A 128 -6.33 -13.53 2.37
CA ILE A 128 -6.03 -13.58 0.95
C ILE A 128 -5.94 -15.02 0.49
N PHE A 129 -6.67 -15.37 -0.56
CA PHE A 129 -6.68 -16.70 -1.14
C PHE A 129 -6.16 -16.68 -2.58
N PRO A 130 -5.30 -17.62 -2.97
CA PRO A 130 -4.89 -17.75 -4.36
C PRO A 130 -6.06 -18.20 -5.22
N GLN A 131 -6.33 -17.49 -6.31
CA GLN A 131 -7.31 -17.89 -7.32
C GLN A 131 -6.63 -18.28 -8.63
N LEU A 132 -5.60 -17.54 -9.01
CA LEU A 132 -4.67 -17.86 -10.09
C LEU A 132 -3.32 -17.28 -9.68
N THR A 133 -2.30 -18.12 -9.53
CA THR A 133 -0.97 -17.69 -9.11
C THR A 133 0.12 -18.38 -9.94
N VAL A 134 1.18 -17.63 -10.20
CA VAL A 134 2.42 -18.10 -10.84
C VAL A 134 3.61 -17.82 -9.93
N THR A 135 3.77 -16.60 -9.46
CA THR A 135 4.82 -16.21 -8.50
C THR A 135 4.31 -16.18 -7.07
N GLY A 136 3.01 -16.00 -6.90
CA GLY A 136 2.33 -15.89 -5.62
C GLY A 136 2.50 -14.54 -4.93
N ASN A 137 3.22 -13.58 -5.53
CA ASN A 137 3.51 -12.29 -4.91
C ASN A 137 2.34 -11.31 -5.03
N TYR A 138 2.09 -10.58 -3.96
CA TYR A 138 1.13 -9.49 -3.92
C TYR A 138 1.51 -8.47 -2.84
N HIS A 139 0.91 -7.30 -2.92
CA HIS A 139 1.12 -6.21 -1.99
C HIS A 139 -0.22 -5.65 -1.52
N LEU A 140 -0.27 -5.17 -0.26
CA LEU A 140 -1.37 -4.35 0.23
C LEU A 140 -0.82 -3.02 0.71
N TRP A 141 -1.56 -1.95 0.42
CA TRP A 141 -1.27 -0.60 0.93
C TRP A 141 -2.47 -0.01 1.66
N LEU A 142 -2.18 0.63 2.77
CA LEU A 142 -3.03 1.62 3.41
C LEU A 142 -2.77 3.00 2.77
N PRO A 143 -3.70 3.96 2.90
CA PRO A 143 -3.46 5.32 2.44
C PRO A 143 -2.26 5.95 3.14
N LEU A 144 -1.70 7.00 2.51
CA LEU A 144 -0.63 7.79 3.12
C LEU A 144 -1.08 8.33 4.48
N ARG A 145 -0.13 8.47 5.42
CA ARG A 145 -0.38 8.93 6.80
C ARG A 145 -1.20 10.22 6.87
N GLU A 146 -0.95 11.16 5.99
CA GLU A 146 -1.66 12.43 5.93
C GLU A 146 -3.08 12.34 5.35
N LEU A 147 -3.44 11.20 4.76
CA LEU A 147 -4.75 10.95 4.15
C LEU A 147 -5.64 10.04 4.99
N THR A 148 -5.18 9.61 6.16
CA THR A 148 -5.94 8.77 7.08
C THR A 148 -6.38 9.57 8.32
N ASP A 149 -7.60 9.30 8.78
CA ASP A 149 -8.02 9.67 10.13
C ASP A 149 -7.62 8.49 11.06
N GLY A 150 -6.67 8.70 11.96
CA GLY A 150 -6.18 7.67 12.86
C GLY A 150 -4.90 6.98 12.38
N ASN A 151 -4.26 6.25 13.27
CA ASN A 151 -2.99 5.57 13.04
C ASN A 151 -3.23 4.07 12.77
N ASN A 152 -3.82 3.77 11.62
CA ASN A 152 -4.08 2.39 11.21
C ASN A 152 -2.83 1.80 10.57
N PHE A 153 -2.46 0.56 10.89
CA PHE A 153 -1.24 -0.05 10.37
C PHE A 153 -1.31 -1.57 10.29
N PHE A 154 -0.49 -2.15 9.41
CA PHE A 154 -0.30 -3.60 9.36
C PHE A 154 0.57 -4.09 10.52
N LEU A 155 0.15 -5.15 11.22
CA LEU A 155 0.97 -5.78 12.27
C LEU A 155 2.29 -6.29 11.69
N ARG A 156 2.24 -6.96 10.55
CA ARG A 156 3.40 -7.40 9.78
C ARG A 156 3.59 -6.48 8.57
N SER A 157 4.25 -5.37 8.77
CA SER A 157 4.54 -4.39 7.72
C SER A 157 5.89 -4.66 7.05
N ASN A 158 6.03 -4.20 5.80
CA ASN A 158 7.29 -4.18 5.06
C ASN A 158 7.66 -2.73 4.75
N PRO A 159 8.86 -2.24 5.14
CA PRO A 159 9.31 -0.88 4.86
C PRO A 159 9.81 -0.67 3.41
N GLU A 160 9.97 -1.74 2.66
CA GLU A 160 10.40 -1.70 1.26
C GLU A 160 9.22 -1.38 0.32
N ILE A 161 9.52 -0.90 -0.88
CA ILE A 161 8.53 -0.50 -1.90
C ILE A 161 7.56 0.57 -1.36
N THR A 162 8.09 1.54 -0.62
CA THR A 162 7.32 2.61 0.05
C THR A 162 7.51 3.99 -0.59
N LEU A 163 7.95 4.01 -1.85
CA LEU A 163 8.05 5.25 -2.64
C LEU A 163 6.65 5.81 -2.89
N THR A 164 6.43 7.06 -2.50
CA THR A 164 5.15 7.73 -2.74
C THR A 164 5.08 8.32 -4.15
N SER A 165 3.89 8.46 -4.71
CA SER A 165 3.71 9.26 -5.91
C SER A 165 4.00 10.74 -5.58
N PRO A 166 4.83 11.47 -6.34
CA PRO A 166 5.31 11.16 -7.71
C PRO A 166 6.67 10.45 -7.84
N SER A 167 7.34 10.11 -6.74
CA SER A 167 8.71 9.57 -6.75
C SER A 167 8.87 8.24 -7.51
N ALA A 168 7.80 7.48 -7.65
CA ALA A 168 7.78 6.24 -8.44
C ALA A 168 7.79 6.46 -9.96
N ALA A 169 7.80 7.70 -10.45
CA ALA A 169 7.89 7.98 -11.88
C ALA A 169 9.32 7.73 -12.40
N ARG A 170 9.44 7.00 -13.51
CA ARG A 170 10.72 6.55 -14.05
C ARG A 170 11.71 7.67 -14.36
N GLN A 171 11.21 8.77 -14.96
CA GLN A 171 12.05 9.84 -15.49
C GLN A 171 12.25 11.02 -14.52
N VAL A 172 11.68 10.97 -13.31
CA VAL A 172 11.97 11.95 -12.27
C VAL A 172 13.26 11.56 -11.52
N ILE A 173 13.97 12.55 -11.02
CA ILE A 173 15.07 12.34 -10.08
C ILE A 173 14.46 12.20 -8.69
N THR A 174 14.62 11.03 -8.08
CA THR A 174 14.08 10.72 -6.77
C THR A 174 15.17 10.74 -5.72
N VAL A 175 14.97 11.51 -4.65
CA VAL A 175 15.94 11.71 -3.59
C VAL A 175 15.43 11.10 -2.30
N GLY A 176 16.16 10.13 -1.76
CA GLY A 176 15.94 9.57 -0.42
C GLY A 176 16.58 10.42 0.67
N GLY A 177 16.16 10.19 1.92
CA GLY A 177 16.66 10.89 3.09
C GLY A 177 17.67 10.09 3.90
N TYR A 178 18.73 10.74 4.40
CA TYR A 178 19.58 10.17 5.42
C TYR A 178 19.77 11.16 6.60
N GLN A 179 20.14 10.62 7.76
CA GLN A 179 20.43 11.39 8.95
C GLN A 179 21.87 11.91 8.90
N ALA A 180 22.07 13.22 8.87
CA ALA A 180 23.39 13.83 8.69
C ALA A 180 24.39 13.50 9.82
N SER A 181 23.89 13.35 11.05
CA SER A 181 24.71 13.12 12.24
C SER A 181 25.47 11.78 12.25
N ASN A 182 24.94 10.73 11.62
CA ASN A 182 25.49 9.38 11.66
C ASN A 182 25.49 8.67 10.29
N THR A 183 25.07 9.35 9.22
CA THR A 183 24.95 8.80 7.84
C THR A 183 24.05 7.58 7.71
N SER A 184 23.17 7.31 8.68
CA SER A 184 22.17 6.24 8.57
C SER A 184 21.01 6.66 7.67
N ILE A 185 20.34 5.68 7.05
CA ILE A 185 19.09 5.93 6.31
C ILE A 185 18.08 6.55 7.27
N TYR A 186 17.41 7.63 6.86
CA TYR A 186 16.30 8.18 7.61
C TYR A 186 15.15 7.16 7.63
N ALA A 187 14.69 6.79 8.83
CA ALA A 187 13.77 5.66 9.03
C ALA A 187 12.47 5.79 8.22
N ASP A 188 11.93 7.01 8.12
CA ASP A 188 10.70 7.27 7.39
C ASP A 188 10.89 7.39 5.87
N SER A 189 12.14 7.59 5.40
CA SER A 189 12.41 7.75 3.96
C SER A 189 11.91 6.56 3.15
N GLY A 190 11.01 6.82 2.20
CA GLY A 190 10.58 5.81 1.24
C GLY A 190 11.79 5.20 0.53
N ARG A 191 11.74 3.91 0.24
CA ARG A 191 12.90 3.17 -0.24
C ARG A 191 12.53 2.00 -1.14
N ASP A 192 13.58 1.38 -1.72
CA ASP A 192 13.54 0.19 -2.56
C ASP A 192 12.98 0.45 -3.97
N TYR A 193 12.77 -0.63 -4.71
CA TYR A 193 12.29 -0.59 -6.08
C TYR A 193 10.87 -0.02 -6.17
N THR A 194 10.51 0.47 -7.35
CA THR A 194 9.11 0.68 -7.66
C THR A 194 8.40 -0.66 -7.80
N ILE A 195 7.08 -0.69 -7.70
CA ILE A 195 6.29 -1.91 -7.95
C ILE A 195 6.52 -2.51 -9.35
N THR A 196 7.02 -1.72 -10.29
CA THR A 196 7.41 -2.14 -11.64
C THR A 196 8.86 -2.63 -11.73
N GLY A 197 9.59 -2.66 -10.62
CA GLY A 197 10.96 -3.18 -10.53
C GLY A 197 12.06 -2.19 -10.91
N GLU A 198 11.76 -0.90 -10.98
CA GLU A 198 12.78 0.13 -11.26
C GLU A 198 13.51 0.53 -9.98
N ILE A 199 14.84 0.70 -10.08
CA ILE A 199 15.68 1.07 -8.94
C ILE A 199 15.44 2.54 -8.59
N LYS A 200 15.04 2.79 -7.34
CA LYS A 200 14.84 4.11 -6.72
C LYS A 200 15.18 4.04 -5.22
N PRO A 201 15.56 5.14 -4.57
CA PRO A 201 15.86 6.48 -5.11
C PRO A 201 17.10 6.49 -5.99
N ASP A 202 17.26 7.57 -6.79
CA ASP A 202 18.44 7.74 -7.65
C ASP A 202 19.68 8.12 -6.80
N PHE A 203 19.48 8.87 -5.71
CA PHE A 203 20.49 9.20 -4.71
C PHE A 203 19.84 9.62 -3.38
N VAL A 204 20.65 9.91 -2.37
CA VAL A 204 20.22 10.34 -1.05
C VAL A 204 20.82 11.71 -0.69
N ALA A 205 20.11 12.45 0.16
CA ALA A 205 20.54 13.73 0.70
C ALA A 205 20.24 13.81 2.21
N PRO A 206 20.88 14.70 2.97
CA PRO A 206 20.54 14.95 4.36
C PRO A 206 19.06 15.35 4.49
N ALA A 207 18.32 14.72 5.40
CA ALA A 207 16.89 14.97 5.60
C ALA A 207 16.54 15.31 7.06
N VAL A 208 17.47 15.10 7.99
CA VAL A 208 17.26 15.32 9.43
C VAL A 208 18.43 16.14 9.96
N ASP A 209 18.15 17.07 10.87
CA ASP A 209 19.11 17.98 11.49
C ASP A 209 19.92 18.77 10.46
N VAL A 210 19.25 19.26 9.43
CA VAL A 210 19.85 20.12 8.41
C VAL A 210 19.61 21.57 8.78
N ASP A 211 20.69 22.29 9.07
CA ASP A 211 20.62 23.73 9.29
C ASP A 211 20.20 24.43 8.00
N GLY A 212 19.16 25.25 8.08
CA GLY A 212 18.76 26.12 6.98
C GLY A 212 19.64 27.37 6.90
N PRO A 213 19.61 28.08 5.78
CA PRO A 213 20.29 29.37 5.63
C PRO A 213 19.66 30.46 6.49
#